data_47a2389eccbc6da2466889d9694cc06c
#
_entry.id   47a2389eccbc6da2466889d9694cc06c
#
_cell.length_a   1.000
_cell.length_b   1.000
_cell.length_c   1.000
_cell.angle_alpha   90.00
_cell.angle_beta   90.00
_cell.angle_gamma   90.00
#
_symmetry.space_group_name_H-M   'P 1'
#
loop_
_entity.id
_entity.type
_entity.pdbx_description
1 polymer ?
#
loop_
_entity_poly.entity_id
_entity_poly.type
_entity_poly.pdbx_seq_one_letter_code
_entity_poly.pdbx_strand_id
1 'polypeptide(L)'
;MELSEIRTRIDAVDDQLLKLFLERMELAEEVAAYKNEHHLPILNKQREREILAKVTARAGDKERYAYHLYSTLFELARSRQAELVDLPTRVAERVEKSLAAGGPVFPQTGLVACQGVEGANSQVACDRLLPRGSILYVKTFDAVVSAVESGLCKFGVLPIENSSNGSVRAVYSLLQQHQLSVVRSTRLCIRHELLAMPGVKLEDLTEIYSHQQAIGQCSRFLSSLSGVRVIPCGNTAEAAKLVAESGSRHAAAISSHPCAALYGLECVSDKIQDSENNYTRFFCVAKDPVIYAGANRISLILSFENKPGALYEILSKLAALDINMTKLESCPVAGSDFEFVFFLELEASVQDPSVLAMLEEMERSCAEFVFLGNYAEV
;
A
#
# COMPACT_ATOMS: atom_id res chain seq x y z
N MET A 1 49.53 -21.07 -3.17
CA MET A 1 48.53 -20.86 -4.23
C MET A 1 48.22 -19.37 -4.28
N GLU A 2 48.48 -18.73 -5.39
CA GLU A 2 48.26 -17.32 -5.60
C GLU A 2 46.75 -17.03 -5.76
N LEU A 3 46.30 -15.85 -5.33
CA LEU A 3 44.89 -15.46 -5.45
C LEU A 3 44.40 -15.48 -6.90
N SER A 4 45.26 -15.17 -7.86
CA SER A 4 45.01 -15.26 -9.30
C SER A 4 44.67 -16.67 -9.75
N GLU A 5 45.43 -17.67 -9.29
CA GLU A 5 45.17 -19.07 -9.59
C GLU A 5 43.85 -19.57 -9.03
N ILE A 6 43.48 -19.09 -7.82
CA ILE A 6 42.17 -19.41 -7.21
C ILE A 6 41.04 -18.82 -8.04
N ARG A 7 41.16 -17.56 -8.48
CA ARG A 7 40.16 -16.89 -9.32
C ARG A 7 39.95 -17.62 -10.64
N THR A 8 41.04 -17.97 -11.34
CA THR A 8 40.96 -18.74 -12.61
C THR A 8 40.24 -20.07 -12.43
N ARG A 9 40.41 -20.73 -11.28
CA ARG A 9 39.67 -21.97 -10.97
C ARG A 9 38.21 -21.72 -10.65
N ILE A 10 37.88 -20.60 -10.01
CA ILE A 10 36.48 -20.17 -9.77
C ILE A 10 35.81 -19.90 -11.12
N ASP A 11 36.41 -19.12 -11.99
CA ASP A 11 35.91 -18.80 -13.34
C ASP A 11 35.55 -20.07 -14.13
N ALA A 12 36.46 -21.08 -14.10
CA ALA A 12 36.22 -22.36 -14.78
C ALA A 12 35.06 -23.18 -14.14
N VAL A 13 34.79 -23.02 -12.84
CA VAL A 13 33.64 -23.63 -12.17
C VAL A 13 32.36 -22.86 -12.53
N ASP A 14 32.44 -21.55 -12.60
CA ASP A 14 31.30 -20.70 -12.94
C ASP A 14 30.79 -20.95 -14.36
N ASP A 15 31.71 -21.17 -15.33
CA ASP A 15 31.36 -21.58 -16.69
C ASP A 15 30.57 -22.91 -16.72
N GLN A 16 31.00 -23.89 -15.90
CA GLN A 16 30.30 -25.17 -15.79
C GLN A 16 28.95 -25.02 -15.09
N LEU A 17 28.88 -24.21 -14.03
CA LEU A 17 27.63 -23.89 -13.30
C LEU A 17 26.60 -23.24 -14.23
N LEU A 18 27.01 -22.24 -15.01
CA LEU A 18 26.14 -21.56 -15.96
C LEU A 18 25.60 -22.55 -17.01
N LYS A 19 26.49 -23.40 -17.58
CA LYS A 19 26.09 -24.41 -18.57
C LYS A 19 25.03 -25.38 -17.98
N LEU A 20 25.28 -25.93 -16.80
CA LEU A 20 24.35 -26.86 -16.14
C LEU A 20 23.06 -26.18 -15.71
N PHE A 21 23.13 -24.92 -15.33
CA PHE A 21 21.95 -24.13 -15.01
C PHE A 21 21.04 -23.94 -16.24
N LEU A 22 21.61 -23.52 -17.38
CA LEU A 22 20.87 -23.37 -18.63
C LEU A 22 20.25 -24.69 -19.10
N GLU A 23 21.00 -25.80 -19.11
CA GLU A 23 20.46 -27.14 -19.42
C GLU A 23 19.29 -27.51 -18.48
N ARG A 24 19.42 -27.19 -17.19
CA ARG A 24 18.35 -27.46 -16.22
C ARG A 24 17.12 -26.61 -16.48
N MET A 25 17.29 -25.38 -16.98
CA MET A 25 16.14 -24.50 -17.33
C MET A 25 15.45 -25.00 -18.61
N GLU A 26 16.18 -25.48 -19.61
CA GLU A 26 15.60 -26.14 -20.80
C GLU A 26 14.78 -27.38 -20.41
N LEU A 27 15.28 -28.23 -19.53
CA LEU A 27 14.53 -29.38 -19.01
C LEU A 27 13.28 -28.92 -18.20
N ALA A 28 13.32 -27.77 -17.53
CA ALA A 28 12.13 -27.24 -16.86
C ALA A 28 11.06 -26.79 -17.86
N GLU A 29 11.44 -26.31 -19.04
CA GLU A 29 10.51 -26.00 -20.15
C GLU A 29 9.84 -27.28 -20.71
N GLU A 30 10.61 -28.35 -20.91
CA GLU A 30 10.04 -29.64 -21.33
C GLU A 30 9.04 -30.18 -20.30
N VAL A 31 9.36 -30.04 -19.00
CA VAL A 31 8.44 -30.42 -17.91
C VAL A 31 7.18 -29.56 -17.92
N ALA A 32 7.28 -28.26 -18.24
CA ALA A 32 6.12 -27.39 -18.36
C ALA A 32 5.19 -27.84 -19.49
N ALA A 33 5.73 -28.13 -20.67
CA ALA A 33 4.98 -28.64 -21.82
C ALA A 33 4.24 -29.93 -21.46
N TYR A 34 4.94 -30.90 -20.84
CA TYR A 34 4.32 -32.17 -20.39
C TYR A 34 3.19 -31.94 -19.37
N LYS A 35 3.42 -31.06 -18.38
CA LYS A 35 2.40 -30.76 -17.36
C LYS A 35 1.16 -30.07 -17.94
N ASN A 36 1.37 -29.15 -18.89
CA ASN A 36 0.28 -28.48 -19.59
C ASN A 36 -0.58 -29.47 -20.37
N GLU A 37 0.02 -30.36 -21.15
CA GLU A 37 -0.67 -31.42 -21.90
C GLU A 37 -1.48 -32.36 -21.01
N HIS A 38 -0.96 -32.67 -19.80
CA HIS A 38 -1.59 -33.63 -18.88
C HIS A 38 -2.37 -32.96 -17.75
N HIS A 39 -2.57 -31.64 -17.80
CA HIS A 39 -3.27 -30.86 -16.76
C HIS A 39 -2.73 -31.06 -15.34
N LEU A 40 -1.41 -31.22 -15.20
CA LEU A 40 -0.74 -31.42 -13.92
C LEU A 40 -0.32 -30.09 -13.28
N PRO A 41 -0.35 -29.96 -11.94
CA PRO A 41 0.10 -28.74 -11.26
C PRO A 41 1.60 -28.52 -11.45
N ILE A 42 2.00 -27.23 -11.57
CA ILE A 42 3.42 -26.83 -11.69
C ILE A 42 4.19 -27.27 -10.45
N LEU A 43 3.65 -27.04 -9.26
CA LEU A 43 4.30 -27.39 -8.00
C LEU A 43 4.15 -28.89 -7.68
N ASN A 44 5.28 -29.59 -7.53
CA ASN A 44 5.33 -30.96 -7.01
C ASN A 44 6.16 -30.98 -5.70
N LYS A 45 5.49 -30.71 -4.56
CA LYS A 45 6.12 -30.66 -3.23
C LYS A 45 6.86 -31.94 -2.86
N GLN A 46 6.38 -33.10 -3.26
CA GLN A 46 7.01 -34.38 -2.95
C GLN A 46 8.36 -34.49 -3.67
N ARG A 47 8.38 -34.21 -4.97
CA ARG A 47 9.60 -34.29 -5.78
C ARG A 47 10.67 -33.29 -5.30
N GLU A 48 10.28 -32.07 -4.98
CA GLU A 48 11.21 -31.08 -4.43
C GLU A 48 11.82 -31.53 -3.10
N ARG A 49 11.02 -32.08 -2.19
CA ARG A 49 11.51 -32.65 -0.92
C ARG A 49 12.50 -33.80 -1.14
N GLU A 50 12.23 -34.71 -2.06
CA GLU A 50 13.12 -35.81 -2.40
C GLU A 50 14.50 -35.32 -2.90
N ILE A 51 14.49 -34.30 -3.78
CA ILE A 51 15.72 -33.73 -4.31
C ILE A 51 16.48 -33.00 -3.19
N LEU A 52 15.80 -32.17 -2.38
CA LEU A 52 16.44 -31.46 -1.25
C LEU A 52 17.09 -32.45 -0.28
N ALA A 53 16.38 -33.50 0.13
CA ALA A 53 16.94 -34.53 1.02
C ALA A 53 18.20 -35.17 0.42
N LYS A 54 18.19 -35.48 -0.88
CA LYS A 54 19.33 -36.08 -1.59
C LYS A 54 20.52 -35.14 -1.66
N VAL A 55 20.33 -33.86 -1.96
CA VAL A 55 21.44 -32.92 -2.16
C VAL A 55 22.03 -32.45 -0.84
N THR A 56 21.22 -32.22 0.20
CA THR A 56 21.69 -31.86 1.53
C THR A 56 22.53 -33.00 2.13
N ALA A 57 22.05 -34.24 2.03
CA ALA A 57 22.83 -35.41 2.51
C ALA A 57 24.18 -35.56 1.80
N ARG A 58 24.31 -35.11 0.53
CA ARG A 58 25.59 -35.20 -0.22
C ARG A 58 26.50 -33.98 0.04
N ALA A 59 25.96 -32.88 0.52
CA ALA A 59 26.73 -31.64 0.70
C ALA A 59 27.53 -31.61 2.02
N GLY A 60 27.32 -32.53 2.95
CA GLY A 60 28.06 -32.63 4.21
C GLY A 60 27.97 -31.35 5.05
N ASP A 61 29.11 -30.78 5.40
CA ASP A 61 29.20 -29.52 6.16
C ASP A 61 28.61 -28.30 5.45
N LYS A 62 28.31 -28.41 4.16
CA LYS A 62 27.72 -27.36 3.34
C LYS A 62 26.24 -27.58 3.02
N GLU A 63 25.55 -28.43 3.80
CA GLU A 63 24.15 -28.76 3.59
C GLU A 63 23.23 -27.53 3.50
N ARG A 64 23.46 -26.51 4.37
CA ARG A 64 22.67 -25.27 4.39
C ARG A 64 22.79 -24.49 3.08
N TYR A 65 24.01 -24.38 2.54
CA TYR A 65 24.26 -23.69 1.27
C TYR A 65 23.61 -24.45 0.10
N ALA A 66 23.73 -25.78 0.09
CA ALA A 66 23.09 -26.63 -0.91
C ALA A 66 21.56 -26.52 -0.84
N TYR A 67 20.98 -26.49 0.36
CA TYR A 67 19.56 -26.27 0.54
C TYR A 67 19.09 -24.96 -0.10
N HIS A 68 19.73 -23.83 0.22
CA HIS A 68 19.38 -22.53 -0.34
C HIS A 68 19.53 -22.46 -1.85
N LEU A 69 20.65 -22.96 -2.38
CA LEU A 69 20.87 -23.01 -3.83
C LEU A 69 19.76 -23.79 -4.54
N TYR A 70 19.42 -24.99 -4.07
CA TYR A 70 18.40 -25.80 -4.73
C TYR A 70 16.97 -25.26 -4.53
N SER A 71 16.69 -24.62 -3.41
CA SER A 71 15.43 -23.89 -3.23
C SER A 71 15.25 -22.79 -4.26
N THR A 72 16.29 -21.97 -4.48
CA THR A 72 16.29 -20.94 -5.52
C THR A 72 16.17 -21.52 -6.92
N LEU A 73 16.86 -22.63 -7.22
CA LEU A 73 16.74 -23.32 -8.50
C LEU A 73 15.32 -23.87 -8.76
N PHE A 74 14.60 -24.29 -7.73
CA PHE A 74 13.20 -24.70 -7.86
C PHE A 74 12.28 -23.50 -8.12
N GLU A 75 12.50 -22.40 -7.43
CA GLU A 75 11.75 -21.16 -7.65
C GLU A 75 11.90 -20.67 -9.11
N LEU A 76 13.13 -20.56 -9.59
CA LEU A 76 13.41 -20.15 -10.97
C LEU A 76 12.78 -21.11 -12.00
N ALA A 77 12.86 -22.42 -11.75
CA ALA A 77 12.24 -23.41 -12.64
C ALA A 77 10.72 -23.31 -12.63
N ARG A 78 10.07 -23.05 -11.48
CA ARG A 78 8.62 -22.84 -11.40
C ARG A 78 8.20 -21.56 -12.09
N SER A 79 8.96 -20.48 -11.90
CA SER A 79 8.73 -19.20 -12.59
C SER A 79 8.73 -19.41 -14.09
N ARG A 80 9.78 -20.07 -14.62
CA ARG A 80 9.87 -20.37 -16.06
C ARG A 80 8.76 -21.28 -16.57
N GLN A 81 8.36 -22.30 -15.79
CA GLN A 81 7.22 -23.15 -16.12
C GLN A 81 5.91 -22.37 -16.16
N ALA A 82 5.71 -21.41 -15.22
CA ALA A 82 4.51 -20.61 -15.16
C ALA A 82 4.35 -19.67 -16.38
N GLU A 83 5.46 -19.13 -16.89
CA GLU A 83 5.47 -18.31 -18.12
C GLU A 83 5.02 -19.09 -19.36
N LEU A 84 5.28 -20.39 -19.39
CA LEU A 84 4.96 -21.26 -20.54
C LEU A 84 3.58 -21.90 -20.47
N VAL A 85 2.92 -21.85 -19.32
CA VAL A 85 1.58 -22.39 -19.16
C VAL A 85 0.56 -21.25 -19.33
N ASP A 86 -0.05 -21.21 -20.49
CA ASP A 86 -1.03 -20.17 -20.90
C ASP A 86 -2.40 -20.40 -20.19
N LEU A 87 -2.39 -20.41 -18.86
CA LEU A 87 -3.62 -20.42 -18.07
C LEU A 87 -3.92 -19.01 -17.59
N PRO A 88 -5.03 -18.40 -18.03
CA PRO A 88 -5.39 -17.07 -17.57
C PRO A 88 -5.53 -17.06 -16.04
N THR A 89 -4.92 -16.06 -15.42
CA THR A 89 -5.04 -15.79 -13.99
C THR A 89 -6.06 -14.68 -13.78
N ARG A 90 -6.69 -14.65 -12.59
CA ARG A 90 -7.63 -13.56 -12.26
C ARG A 90 -6.97 -12.20 -12.28
N VAL A 91 -5.67 -12.12 -11.92
CA VAL A 91 -4.92 -10.87 -11.98
C VAL A 91 -4.70 -10.42 -13.43
N ALA A 92 -4.36 -11.33 -14.36
CA ALA A 92 -4.19 -10.99 -15.77
C ALA A 92 -5.49 -10.47 -16.39
N GLU A 93 -6.60 -11.18 -16.20
CA GLU A 93 -7.93 -10.74 -16.66
C GLU A 93 -8.33 -9.38 -16.07
N ARG A 94 -8.06 -9.18 -14.75
CA ARG A 94 -8.35 -7.92 -14.06
C ARG A 94 -7.49 -6.78 -14.60
N VAL A 95 -6.21 -7.01 -14.87
CA VAL A 95 -5.28 -6.02 -15.45
C VAL A 95 -5.70 -5.67 -16.86
N GLU A 96 -5.98 -6.65 -17.72
CA GLU A 96 -6.44 -6.44 -19.09
C GLU A 96 -7.71 -5.58 -19.12
N LYS A 97 -8.73 -5.96 -18.33
CA LYS A 97 -9.96 -5.19 -18.19
C LYS A 97 -9.70 -3.77 -17.68
N SER A 98 -8.77 -3.62 -16.72
CA SER A 98 -8.44 -2.32 -16.13
C SER A 98 -7.73 -1.40 -17.12
N LEU A 99 -6.85 -1.95 -17.98
CA LEU A 99 -6.15 -1.21 -19.03
C LEU A 99 -7.13 -0.82 -20.14
N ALA A 100 -8.03 -1.71 -20.55
CA ALA A 100 -9.06 -1.43 -21.56
C ALA A 100 -10.05 -0.34 -21.09
N ALA A 101 -10.38 -0.29 -19.79
CA ALA A 101 -11.22 0.75 -19.21
C ALA A 101 -10.48 2.07 -18.96
N GLY A 102 -9.13 2.04 -18.98
CA GLY A 102 -8.26 3.18 -18.72
C GLY A 102 -8.26 4.18 -19.87
N GLY A 103 -7.89 5.41 -19.52
CA GLY A 103 -7.72 6.50 -20.48
C GLY A 103 -6.37 7.18 -20.30
N PRO A 104 -5.99 8.08 -21.23
CA PRO A 104 -4.72 8.77 -21.18
C PRO A 104 -4.62 9.73 -20.00
N VAL A 105 -5.75 10.16 -19.45
CA VAL A 105 -5.78 11.18 -18.38
C VAL A 105 -6.78 10.77 -17.29
N PHE A 106 -6.37 10.91 -16.04
CA PHE A 106 -7.27 10.76 -14.90
C PHE A 106 -8.37 11.84 -14.93
N PRO A 107 -9.65 11.51 -14.65
CA PRO A 107 -10.76 12.47 -14.67
C PRO A 107 -10.53 13.62 -13.69
N GLN A 108 -10.85 14.84 -14.10
CA GLN A 108 -10.83 16.02 -13.23
C GLN A 108 -12.19 16.31 -12.57
N THR A 109 -13.24 15.61 -13.02
CA THR A 109 -14.62 15.79 -12.59
C THR A 109 -15.20 14.47 -12.11
N GLY A 110 -16.20 14.54 -11.26
CA GLY A 110 -16.95 13.39 -10.76
C GLY A 110 -17.46 13.63 -9.35
N LEU A 111 -18.44 12.85 -8.92
CA LEU A 111 -18.87 12.84 -7.53
C LEU A 111 -17.92 11.94 -6.72
N VAL A 112 -17.33 12.49 -5.67
CA VAL A 112 -16.37 11.81 -4.79
C VAL A 112 -16.85 11.83 -3.35
N ALA A 113 -16.87 10.67 -2.69
CA ALA A 113 -17.16 10.57 -1.27
C ALA A 113 -15.88 10.72 -0.44
N CYS A 114 -15.94 11.46 0.66
CA CYS A 114 -14.89 11.48 1.67
C CYS A 114 -15.47 11.57 3.09
N GLN A 115 -14.70 11.07 4.06
CA GLN A 115 -15.06 11.16 5.46
C GLN A 115 -14.72 12.52 6.02
N GLY A 116 -15.65 13.10 6.83
CA GLY A 116 -15.48 14.35 7.53
C GLY A 116 -16.47 15.42 7.12
N VAL A 117 -16.03 16.66 7.27
CA VAL A 117 -16.80 17.87 6.95
C VAL A 117 -15.99 18.79 6.05
N GLU A 118 -16.59 19.84 5.57
CA GLU A 118 -15.89 20.87 4.80
C GLU A 118 -14.70 21.45 5.60
N GLY A 119 -13.54 21.59 4.93
CA GLY A 119 -12.27 21.99 5.56
C GLY A 119 -11.41 20.81 6.05
N ALA A 120 -11.92 19.58 6.07
CA ALA A 120 -11.14 18.41 6.48
C ALA A 120 -10.00 18.08 5.48
N ASN A 121 -8.93 17.44 5.95
CA ASN A 121 -7.83 16.99 5.10
C ASN A 121 -8.28 16.06 3.97
N SER A 122 -9.34 15.28 4.20
CA SER A 122 -9.94 14.44 3.17
C SER A 122 -10.52 15.27 2.02
N GLN A 123 -11.10 16.44 2.29
CA GLN A 123 -11.52 17.37 1.23
C GLN A 123 -10.30 17.88 0.45
N VAL A 124 -9.25 18.33 1.11
CA VAL A 124 -8.03 18.81 0.44
C VAL A 124 -7.47 17.73 -0.49
N ALA A 125 -7.54 16.46 -0.06
CA ALA A 125 -7.17 15.33 -0.91
C ALA A 125 -8.10 15.16 -2.11
N CYS A 126 -9.42 15.32 -1.93
CA CYS A 126 -10.39 15.31 -3.02
C CYS A 126 -10.14 16.42 -4.03
N ASP A 127 -9.94 17.65 -3.57
CA ASP A 127 -9.69 18.82 -4.42
C ASP A 127 -8.41 18.66 -5.24
N ARG A 128 -7.37 18.06 -4.65
CA ARG A 128 -6.12 17.77 -5.35
C ARG A 128 -6.26 16.66 -6.38
N LEU A 129 -7.03 15.61 -6.08
CA LEU A 129 -7.25 14.48 -6.96
C LEU A 129 -8.23 14.79 -8.08
N LEU A 130 -9.32 15.52 -7.77
CA LEU A 130 -10.39 15.89 -8.66
C LEU A 130 -10.70 17.41 -8.54
N PRO A 131 -9.89 18.28 -9.16
CA PRO A 131 -9.98 19.74 -8.95
C PRO A 131 -11.32 20.37 -9.32
N ARG A 132 -12.16 19.67 -10.08
CA ARG A 132 -13.51 20.08 -10.50
C ARG A 132 -14.56 19.04 -10.11
N GLY A 133 -14.27 18.22 -9.09
CA GLY A 133 -15.18 17.23 -8.55
C GLY A 133 -16.21 17.86 -7.62
N SER A 134 -17.34 17.19 -7.45
CA SER A 134 -18.31 17.48 -6.38
C SER A 134 -18.08 16.51 -5.23
N ILE A 135 -18.13 17.00 -3.98
CA ILE A 135 -17.79 16.21 -2.81
C ILE A 135 -19.06 15.84 -2.04
N LEU A 136 -19.21 14.56 -1.70
CA LEU A 136 -20.17 14.04 -0.75
C LEU A 136 -19.46 13.75 0.58
N TYR A 137 -19.76 14.53 1.60
CA TYR A 137 -19.23 14.33 2.95
C TYR A 137 -20.05 13.26 3.69
N VAL A 138 -19.35 12.29 4.25
CA VAL A 138 -19.95 11.20 5.05
C VAL A 138 -19.24 11.05 6.39
N LYS A 139 -19.88 10.39 7.36
CA LYS A 139 -19.36 10.34 8.73
C LYS A 139 -18.27 9.29 8.96
N THR A 140 -18.27 8.19 8.20
CA THR A 140 -17.39 7.03 8.43
C THR A 140 -16.71 6.58 7.15
N PHE A 141 -15.62 5.83 7.25
CA PHE A 141 -14.95 5.22 6.09
C PHE A 141 -15.83 4.17 5.42
N ASP A 142 -16.62 3.41 6.19
CA ASP A 142 -17.62 2.46 5.66
C ASP A 142 -18.66 3.16 4.78
N ALA A 143 -19.09 4.36 5.16
CA ALA A 143 -20.03 5.14 4.35
C ALA A 143 -19.38 5.62 3.03
N VAL A 144 -18.07 5.92 3.02
CA VAL A 144 -17.33 6.21 1.77
C VAL A 144 -17.35 4.99 0.86
N VAL A 145 -17.00 3.81 1.39
CA VAL A 145 -16.99 2.54 0.65
C VAL A 145 -18.38 2.25 0.09
N SER A 146 -19.43 2.32 0.92
CA SER A 146 -20.81 2.08 0.52
C SER A 146 -21.30 3.03 -0.57
N ALA A 147 -20.89 4.31 -0.53
CA ALA A 147 -21.23 5.29 -1.56
C ALA A 147 -20.61 4.95 -2.92
N VAL A 148 -19.40 4.39 -2.91
CA VAL A 148 -18.71 3.95 -4.14
C VAL A 148 -19.29 2.64 -4.66
N GLU A 149 -19.49 1.65 -3.81
CA GLU A 149 -20.04 0.33 -4.21
C GLU A 149 -21.46 0.41 -4.76
N SER A 150 -22.30 1.25 -4.14
CA SER A 150 -23.66 1.49 -4.63
C SER A 150 -23.70 2.29 -5.95
N GLY A 151 -22.56 2.86 -6.39
CA GLY A 151 -22.49 3.71 -7.57
C GLY A 151 -23.03 5.14 -7.36
N LEU A 152 -23.36 5.51 -6.11
CA LEU A 152 -23.74 6.90 -5.77
C LEU A 152 -22.58 7.85 -6.05
N CYS A 153 -21.36 7.48 -5.67
CA CYS A 153 -20.15 8.22 -5.98
C CYS A 153 -19.28 7.42 -6.95
N LYS A 154 -18.69 8.12 -7.93
CA LYS A 154 -17.73 7.51 -8.85
C LYS A 154 -16.43 7.14 -8.14
N PHE A 155 -16.03 7.96 -7.17
CA PHE A 155 -14.79 7.81 -6.43
C PHE A 155 -15.02 7.94 -4.92
N GLY A 156 -14.12 7.33 -4.14
CA GLY A 156 -13.99 7.55 -2.70
C GLY A 156 -12.57 7.93 -2.35
N VAL A 157 -12.39 8.82 -1.39
CA VAL A 157 -11.06 9.20 -0.90
C VAL A 157 -10.93 8.79 0.55
N LEU A 158 -9.93 7.95 0.82
CA LEU A 158 -9.68 7.31 2.10
C LEU A 158 -8.23 7.56 2.56
N PRO A 159 -8.00 8.00 3.81
CA PRO A 159 -6.65 8.10 4.37
C PRO A 159 -6.09 6.69 4.59
N ILE A 160 -4.91 6.40 4.03
CA ILE A 160 -4.30 5.07 4.15
C ILE A 160 -3.18 5.03 5.18
N GLU A 161 -2.47 6.14 5.34
CA GLU A 161 -1.26 6.21 6.14
C GLU A 161 -0.98 7.64 6.61
N ASN A 162 -0.45 7.78 7.82
CA ASN A 162 0.09 9.02 8.33
C ASN A 162 1.52 8.79 8.82
N SER A 163 2.46 9.65 8.45
CA SER A 163 3.89 9.49 8.77
C SER A 163 4.21 9.47 10.28
N SER A 164 3.33 10.04 11.11
CA SER A 164 3.51 10.07 12.57
C SER A 164 2.79 8.92 13.29
N ASN A 165 1.70 8.41 12.72
CA ASN A 165 0.82 7.42 13.39
C ASN A 165 0.76 6.08 12.66
N GLY A 166 1.46 5.95 11.51
CA GLY A 166 1.45 4.73 10.72
C GLY A 166 0.17 4.54 9.92
N SER A 167 -0.14 3.30 9.64
CA SER A 167 -1.24 2.90 8.77
C SER A 167 -2.62 3.03 9.42
N VAL A 168 -3.61 3.42 8.63
CA VAL A 168 -5.02 3.49 9.04
C VAL A 168 -5.64 2.11 8.88
N ARG A 169 -5.48 1.25 9.90
CA ARG A 169 -5.90 -0.17 9.85
C ARG A 169 -7.36 -0.38 9.45
N ALA A 170 -8.26 0.49 9.89
CA ALA A 170 -9.68 0.41 9.52
C ALA A 170 -9.87 0.49 8.00
N VAL A 171 -9.10 1.33 7.29
CA VAL A 171 -9.18 1.44 5.83
C VAL A 171 -8.61 0.20 5.14
N TYR A 172 -7.51 -0.37 5.65
CA TYR A 172 -6.98 -1.62 5.12
C TYR A 172 -7.97 -2.78 5.25
N SER A 173 -8.65 -2.89 6.40
CA SER A 173 -9.69 -3.89 6.60
C SER A 173 -10.85 -3.71 5.61
N LEU A 174 -11.25 -2.48 5.32
CA LEU A 174 -12.27 -2.19 4.31
C LEU A 174 -11.81 -2.56 2.90
N LEU A 175 -10.56 -2.25 2.52
CA LEU A 175 -10.01 -2.63 1.21
C LEU A 175 -9.91 -4.15 1.03
N GLN A 176 -9.69 -4.90 2.11
CA GLN A 176 -9.69 -6.37 2.09
C GLN A 176 -11.11 -6.94 1.94
N GLN A 177 -12.09 -6.38 2.65
CA GLN A 177 -13.47 -6.88 2.68
C GLN A 177 -14.27 -6.51 1.43
N HIS A 178 -13.92 -5.40 0.78
CA HIS A 178 -14.66 -4.81 -0.32
C HIS A 178 -13.83 -4.84 -1.61
N GLN A 179 -14.49 -5.15 -2.73
CA GLN A 179 -13.84 -5.26 -4.03
C GLN A 179 -13.62 -3.88 -4.70
N LEU A 180 -13.02 -2.96 -3.99
CA LEU A 180 -12.67 -1.65 -4.54
C LEU A 180 -11.28 -1.68 -5.20
N SER A 181 -11.10 -0.81 -6.18
CA SER A 181 -9.82 -0.63 -6.88
C SER A 181 -9.21 0.72 -6.53
N VAL A 182 -7.92 0.73 -6.21
CA VAL A 182 -7.14 1.97 -6.06
C VAL A 182 -6.79 2.47 -7.47
N VAL A 183 -7.24 3.68 -7.81
CA VAL A 183 -7.07 4.27 -9.14
C VAL A 183 -6.12 5.48 -9.14
N ARG A 184 -5.82 6.03 -7.97
CA ARG A 184 -4.86 7.12 -7.77
C ARG A 184 -4.50 7.26 -6.30
N SER A 185 -3.38 7.91 -5.98
CA SER A 185 -3.06 8.33 -4.62
C SER A 185 -2.54 9.75 -4.58
N THR A 186 -2.63 10.38 -3.41
CA THR A 186 -2.03 11.68 -3.14
C THR A 186 -1.47 11.75 -1.73
N ARG A 187 -0.44 12.57 -1.56
CA ARG A 187 0.22 12.80 -0.28
C ARG A 187 0.10 14.25 0.13
N LEU A 188 -0.47 14.52 1.29
CA LEU A 188 -0.66 15.86 1.84
C LEU A 188 0.28 16.09 3.02
N CYS A 189 0.96 17.23 3.02
CA CYS A 189 1.62 17.74 4.22
C CYS A 189 0.57 18.30 5.17
N ILE A 190 0.47 17.76 6.37
CA ILE A 190 -0.50 18.19 7.39
C ILE A 190 0.18 19.22 8.28
N ARG A 191 -0.38 20.42 8.32
CA ARG A 191 0.05 21.50 9.18
C ARG A 191 -1.08 21.89 10.12
N HIS A 192 -0.71 22.17 11.36
CA HIS A 192 -1.65 22.57 12.39
C HIS A 192 -1.40 24.02 12.78
N GLU A 193 -2.52 24.75 12.85
CA GLU A 193 -2.57 26.13 13.33
C GLU A 193 -3.58 26.24 14.48
N LEU A 194 -3.39 27.18 15.36
CA LEU A 194 -4.35 27.53 16.39
C LEU A 194 -5.27 28.62 15.86
N LEU A 195 -6.53 28.30 15.64
CA LEU A 195 -7.54 29.18 15.08
C LEU A 195 -8.54 29.62 16.16
N ALA A 196 -8.88 30.89 16.21
CA ALA A 196 -9.88 31.45 17.14
C ALA A 196 -10.72 32.53 16.48
N MET A 197 -11.72 33.06 17.20
CA MET A 197 -12.50 34.19 16.73
C MET A 197 -11.61 35.42 16.50
N PRO A 198 -11.93 36.29 15.52
CA PRO A 198 -11.13 37.46 15.21
C PRO A 198 -10.80 38.33 16.41
N GLY A 199 -9.52 38.73 16.52
CA GLY A 199 -9.01 39.58 17.58
C GLY A 199 -8.85 38.90 18.96
N VAL A 200 -8.97 37.57 19.06
CA VAL A 200 -8.65 36.80 20.26
C VAL A 200 -7.14 36.58 20.35
N LYS A 201 -6.57 36.73 21.53
CA LYS A 201 -5.15 36.52 21.81
C LYS A 201 -4.95 35.19 22.54
N LEU A 202 -3.72 34.67 22.48
CA LEU A 202 -3.35 33.40 23.12
C LEU A 202 -3.64 33.40 24.65
N GLU A 203 -3.44 34.55 25.30
CA GLU A 203 -3.66 34.76 26.74
C GLU A 203 -5.14 34.74 27.15
N ASP A 204 -6.07 34.93 26.20
CA ASP A 204 -7.52 34.90 26.45
C ASP A 204 -8.11 33.49 26.47
N LEU A 205 -7.32 32.49 26.00
CA LEU A 205 -7.83 31.15 25.78
C LEU A 205 -7.89 30.30 27.05
N THR A 206 -9.03 29.65 27.24
CA THR A 206 -9.25 28.68 28.32
C THR A 206 -9.58 27.28 27.80
N GLU A 207 -9.99 27.17 26.53
CA GLU A 207 -10.34 25.90 25.90
C GLU A 207 -9.74 25.76 24.49
N ILE A 208 -9.22 24.58 24.19
CA ILE A 208 -8.72 24.24 22.85
C ILE A 208 -9.37 22.93 22.41
N TYR A 209 -10.00 22.97 21.23
CA TYR A 209 -10.71 21.86 20.60
C TYR A 209 -9.88 21.28 19.47
N SER A 210 -9.76 19.97 19.35
CA SER A 210 -9.20 19.29 18.17
C SER A 210 -9.44 17.79 18.17
N HIS A 211 -9.03 17.12 17.10
CA HIS A 211 -8.96 15.67 17.05
C HIS A 211 -7.82 15.14 17.93
N GLN A 212 -8.06 14.02 18.62
CA GLN A 212 -7.08 13.42 19.54
C GLN A 212 -5.69 13.25 18.95
N GLN A 213 -5.60 12.91 17.66
CA GLN A 213 -4.32 12.78 16.96
C GLN A 213 -3.59 14.12 16.80
N ALA A 214 -4.29 15.19 16.42
CA ALA A 214 -3.71 16.52 16.28
C ALA A 214 -3.27 17.09 17.64
N ILE A 215 -4.03 16.81 18.71
CA ILE A 215 -3.64 17.13 20.08
C ILE A 215 -2.30 16.48 20.44
N GLY A 216 -2.13 15.19 20.14
CA GLY A 216 -0.87 14.49 20.36
C GLY A 216 0.30 15.03 19.52
N GLN A 217 0.03 15.50 18.30
CA GLN A 217 1.02 16.10 17.40
C GLN A 217 1.42 17.54 17.76
N CYS A 218 0.71 18.18 18.68
CA CYS A 218 0.96 19.55 19.17
C CYS A 218 1.29 19.56 20.67
N SER A 219 1.81 18.45 21.19
CA SER A 219 1.98 18.23 22.63
C SER A 219 2.91 19.24 23.30
N ARG A 220 4.00 19.63 22.65
CA ARG A 220 4.96 20.63 23.16
C ARG A 220 4.32 22.01 23.28
N PHE A 221 3.60 22.41 22.22
CA PHE A 221 2.87 23.68 22.21
C PHE A 221 1.82 23.70 23.32
N LEU A 222 0.97 22.68 23.41
CA LEU A 222 -0.08 22.58 24.42
C LEU A 222 0.48 22.56 25.84
N SER A 223 1.63 21.92 26.07
CA SER A 223 2.30 21.90 27.39
C SER A 223 2.87 23.25 27.80
N SER A 224 3.10 24.16 26.85
CA SER A 224 3.57 25.53 27.14
C SER A 224 2.44 26.47 27.61
N LEU A 225 1.19 26.06 27.44
CA LEU A 225 0.01 26.85 27.82
C LEU A 225 -0.41 26.50 29.24
N SER A 226 -0.67 27.53 30.08
CA SER A 226 -1.14 27.37 31.44
C SER A 226 -2.65 27.60 31.54
N GLY A 227 -3.35 26.72 32.25
CA GLY A 227 -4.79 26.91 32.55
C GLY A 227 -5.73 26.65 31.37
N VAL A 228 -5.25 26.05 30.29
CA VAL A 228 -6.07 25.73 29.11
C VAL A 228 -6.54 24.29 29.15
N ARG A 229 -7.84 24.07 28.97
CA ARG A 229 -8.46 22.75 28.87
C ARG A 229 -8.48 22.29 27.40
N VAL A 230 -7.96 21.10 27.12
CA VAL A 230 -7.97 20.51 25.78
C VAL A 230 -9.12 19.53 25.65
N ILE A 231 -9.96 19.70 24.62
CA ILE A 231 -11.22 18.97 24.42
C ILE A 231 -11.16 18.23 23.06
N PRO A 232 -11.23 16.88 23.06
CA PRO A 232 -11.21 16.11 21.83
C PRO A 232 -12.52 16.20 21.06
N CYS A 233 -12.40 16.29 19.71
CA CYS A 233 -13.49 16.31 18.73
C CYS A 233 -13.32 15.21 17.68
N GLY A 234 -14.33 14.99 16.85
CA GLY A 234 -14.34 13.98 15.80
C GLY A 234 -13.27 14.19 14.71
N ASN A 235 -12.99 15.45 14.33
CA ASN A 235 -11.90 15.83 13.44
C ASN A 235 -11.52 17.31 13.64
N THR A 236 -10.40 17.73 13.02
CA THR A 236 -9.85 19.08 13.19
C THR A 236 -10.72 20.19 12.56
N ALA A 237 -11.39 19.91 11.43
CA ALA A 237 -12.29 20.87 10.79
C ALA A 237 -13.59 21.03 11.59
N GLU A 238 -14.11 19.95 12.17
CA GLU A 238 -15.23 20.01 13.09
C GLU A 238 -14.91 20.87 14.33
N ALA A 239 -13.70 20.77 14.87
CA ALA A 239 -13.25 21.61 15.96
C ALA A 239 -13.25 23.10 15.57
N ALA A 240 -12.78 23.47 14.39
CA ALA A 240 -12.83 24.84 13.87
C ALA A 240 -14.27 25.33 13.71
N LYS A 241 -15.14 24.49 13.16
CA LYS A 241 -16.57 24.78 13.02
C LYS A 241 -17.24 25.04 14.37
N LEU A 242 -16.99 24.19 15.37
CA LEU A 242 -17.53 24.35 16.73
C LEU A 242 -17.11 25.67 17.36
N VAL A 243 -15.83 26.06 17.23
CA VAL A 243 -15.32 27.33 17.75
C VAL A 243 -16.02 28.51 17.06
N ALA A 244 -16.16 28.47 15.73
CA ALA A 244 -16.87 29.54 15.00
C ALA A 244 -18.34 29.65 15.38
N GLU A 245 -19.06 28.52 15.46
CA GLU A 245 -20.50 28.51 15.85
C GLU A 245 -20.71 28.92 17.31
N SER A 246 -19.77 28.66 18.20
CA SER A 246 -19.85 29.08 19.60
C SER A 246 -19.73 30.59 19.80
N GLY A 247 -19.02 31.29 18.90
CA GLY A 247 -18.68 32.70 19.02
C GLY A 247 -17.83 33.05 20.24
N SER A 248 -17.29 32.04 20.95
CA SER A 248 -16.54 32.21 22.18
C SER A 248 -15.21 32.91 21.94
N ARG A 249 -14.87 33.91 22.73
CA ARG A 249 -13.60 34.58 22.73
C ARG A 249 -12.53 33.90 23.61
N HIS A 250 -12.91 32.78 24.25
CA HIS A 250 -12.05 32.01 25.14
C HIS A 250 -11.75 30.58 24.58
N ALA A 251 -12.21 30.31 23.37
CA ALA A 251 -12.06 29.03 22.71
C ALA A 251 -11.23 29.13 21.42
N ALA A 252 -10.40 28.12 21.18
CA ALA A 252 -9.65 27.97 19.93
C ALA A 252 -9.72 26.54 19.42
N ALA A 253 -9.42 26.35 18.14
CA ALA A 253 -9.30 25.04 17.52
C ALA A 253 -7.88 24.82 16.95
N ILE A 254 -7.31 23.64 17.17
CA ILE A 254 -6.20 23.17 16.37
C ILE A 254 -6.76 22.60 15.07
N SER A 255 -6.48 23.27 13.96
CA SER A 255 -7.01 22.91 12.65
C SER A 255 -6.05 23.26 11.52
N SER A 256 -6.47 23.08 10.28
CA SER A 256 -5.70 23.45 9.08
C SER A 256 -5.94 24.90 8.68
N HIS A 257 -4.97 25.54 8.04
CA HIS A 257 -5.08 26.92 7.56
C HIS A 257 -6.36 27.20 6.73
N PRO A 258 -6.79 26.34 5.79
CA PRO A 258 -8.04 26.59 5.04
C PRO A 258 -9.28 26.75 5.91
N CYS A 259 -9.32 26.16 7.10
CA CYS A 259 -10.44 26.31 8.03
C CYS A 259 -10.58 27.72 8.60
N ALA A 260 -9.50 28.52 8.63
CA ALA A 260 -9.57 29.91 9.05
C ALA A 260 -10.51 30.73 8.16
N ALA A 261 -10.24 30.72 6.85
CA ALA A 261 -11.06 31.44 5.88
C ALA A 261 -12.48 30.85 5.77
N LEU A 262 -12.60 29.51 5.81
CA LEU A 262 -13.88 28.81 5.67
C LEU A 262 -14.86 29.15 6.79
N TYR A 263 -14.38 29.25 8.03
CA TYR A 263 -15.23 29.46 9.21
C TYR A 263 -15.13 30.88 9.80
N GLY A 264 -14.42 31.81 9.12
CA GLY A 264 -14.26 33.19 9.62
C GLY A 264 -13.45 33.29 10.90
N LEU A 265 -12.46 32.42 11.07
CA LEU A 265 -11.52 32.41 12.18
C LEU A 265 -10.20 33.06 11.78
N GLU A 266 -9.43 33.49 12.77
CA GLU A 266 -8.07 34.00 12.60
C GLU A 266 -7.04 33.03 13.19
N CYS A 267 -5.86 32.98 12.58
CA CYS A 267 -4.72 32.23 13.10
C CYS A 267 -4.07 32.99 14.26
N VAL A 268 -4.16 32.43 15.45
CA VAL A 268 -3.55 32.96 16.68
C VAL A 268 -2.09 32.51 16.80
N SER A 269 -1.79 31.30 16.34
CA SER A 269 -0.42 30.75 16.30
C SER A 269 -0.28 29.76 15.17
N ASP A 270 0.78 29.89 14.37
CA ASP A 270 1.14 28.99 13.28
C ASP A 270 2.18 27.97 13.72
N LYS A 271 2.37 26.89 12.91
CA LYS A 271 3.42 25.88 13.10
C LYS A 271 3.49 25.30 14.51
N ILE A 272 2.35 25.02 15.10
CA ILE A 272 2.24 24.53 16.47
C ILE A 272 2.53 23.01 16.62
N GLN A 273 2.74 22.30 15.50
CA GLN A 273 3.03 20.87 15.50
C GLN A 273 4.47 20.56 15.96
N ASP A 274 4.64 19.43 16.63
CA ASP A 274 5.92 18.95 17.17
C ASP A 274 6.93 18.54 16.10
N SER A 275 6.45 18.19 14.88
CA SER A 275 7.25 17.76 13.73
C SER A 275 6.78 18.43 12.44
N GLU A 276 7.71 18.88 11.62
CA GLU A 276 7.41 19.42 10.28
C GLU A 276 7.15 18.31 9.24
N ASN A 277 7.56 17.07 9.52
CA ASN A 277 7.42 15.92 8.65
C ASN A 277 6.13 15.14 8.95
N ASN A 278 4.98 15.81 8.88
CA ASN A 278 3.68 15.19 9.07
C ASN A 278 2.96 15.11 7.72
N TYR A 279 2.88 13.91 7.18
CA TYR A 279 2.22 13.65 5.91
C TYR A 279 1.12 12.61 6.09
N THR A 280 0.00 12.83 5.43
CA THR A 280 -1.05 11.82 5.29
C THR A 280 -1.18 11.46 3.82
N ARG A 281 -1.18 10.18 3.53
CA ARG A 281 -1.41 9.63 2.19
C ARG A 281 -2.84 9.15 2.08
N PHE A 282 -3.45 9.44 0.93
CA PHE A 282 -4.83 9.10 0.63
C PHE A 282 -4.90 8.27 -0.64
N PHE A 283 -5.73 7.23 -0.63
CA PHE A 283 -6.13 6.49 -1.81
C PHE A 283 -7.42 7.08 -2.40
N CYS A 284 -7.44 7.21 -3.71
CA CYS A 284 -8.65 7.37 -4.50
C CYS A 284 -9.09 5.99 -4.96
N VAL A 285 -10.26 5.55 -4.52
CA VAL A 285 -10.82 4.24 -4.83
C VAL A 285 -12.03 4.38 -5.75
N ALA A 286 -12.24 3.38 -6.60
CA ALA A 286 -13.38 3.25 -7.49
C ALA A 286 -13.94 1.83 -7.42
N LYS A 287 -15.20 1.65 -7.82
CA LYS A 287 -15.85 0.34 -7.91
C LYS A 287 -15.22 -0.51 -9.02
N ASP A 288 -15.08 0.08 -10.19
CA ASP A 288 -14.52 -0.62 -11.34
C ASP A 288 -12.99 -0.48 -11.37
N PRO A 289 -12.27 -1.55 -11.72
CA PRO A 289 -10.83 -1.49 -11.88
C PRO A 289 -10.47 -0.70 -13.13
N VAL A 290 -9.69 0.36 -12.97
CA VAL A 290 -9.22 1.24 -14.06
C VAL A 290 -7.77 1.61 -13.83
N ILE A 291 -6.94 1.47 -14.88
CA ILE A 291 -5.53 1.88 -14.87
C ILE A 291 -5.38 3.06 -15.83
N TYR A 292 -4.98 4.20 -15.30
CA TYR A 292 -4.72 5.41 -16.12
C TYR A 292 -3.25 5.48 -16.51
N ALA A 293 -2.97 6.23 -17.59
CA ALA A 293 -1.59 6.45 -18.03
C ALA A 293 -0.71 7.05 -16.91
N GLY A 294 0.56 6.63 -16.88
CA GLY A 294 1.53 7.05 -15.86
C GLY A 294 1.43 6.28 -14.55
N ALA A 295 0.63 5.21 -14.49
CA ALA A 295 0.59 4.32 -13.33
C ALA A 295 1.95 3.65 -13.13
N ASN A 296 2.52 3.85 -11.94
CA ASN A 296 3.86 3.39 -11.57
C ASN A 296 3.93 2.81 -10.14
N ARG A 297 2.77 2.64 -9.49
CA ARG A 297 2.66 2.01 -8.18
C ARG A 297 1.61 0.91 -8.21
N ILE A 298 1.91 -0.21 -7.58
CA ILE A 298 1.01 -1.34 -7.43
C ILE A 298 0.77 -1.58 -5.95
N SER A 299 -0.50 -1.75 -5.56
CA SER A 299 -0.86 -2.19 -4.22
C SER A 299 -1.50 -3.57 -4.26
N LEU A 300 -1.06 -4.42 -3.35
CA LEU A 300 -1.45 -5.81 -3.23
C LEU A 300 -1.85 -6.16 -1.79
N ILE A 301 -2.76 -7.11 -1.66
CA ILE A 301 -3.01 -7.82 -0.41
C ILE A 301 -2.67 -9.29 -0.65
N LEU A 302 -1.81 -9.83 0.21
CA LEU A 302 -1.32 -11.21 0.09
C LEU A 302 -1.50 -11.95 1.40
N SER A 303 -1.84 -13.24 1.31
CA SER A 303 -1.68 -14.17 2.42
C SER A 303 -1.00 -15.44 1.91
N PHE A 304 -0.14 -16.02 2.72
CA PHE A 304 0.58 -17.23 2.39
C PHE A 304 0.76 -18.09 3.65
N GLU A 305 1.05 -19.36 3.45
CA GLU A 305 1.24 -20.34 4.51
C GLU A 305 2.34 -19.86 5.49
N ASN A 306 2.04 -19.85 6.79
CA ASN A 306 3.00 -19.44 7.82
C ASN A 306 4.10 -20.50 7.99
N LYS A 307 5.14 -20.42 7.17
CA LYS A 307 6.30 -21.30 7.18
C LYS A 307 7.61 -20.52 7.02
N PRO A 308 8.74 -21.04 7.52
CA PRO A 308 10.03 -20.43 7.27
C PRO A 308 10.28 -20.24 5.77
N GLY A 309 10.69 -19.01 5.38
CA GLY A 309 11.00 -18.67 3.99
C GLY A 309 9.84 -18.16 3.15
N ALA A 310 8.57 -18.25 3.60
CA ALA A 310 7.42 -17.84 2.77
C ALA A 310 7.49 -16.36 2.33
N LEU A 311 7.83 -15.45 3.21
CA LEU A 311 8.04 -14.04 2.86
C LEU A 311 9.26 -13.86 1.94
N TYR A 312 10.33 -14.62 2.17
CA TYR A 312 11.52 -14.58 1.32
C TYR A 312 11.19 -14.98 -0.14
N GLU A 313 10.34 -15.98 -0.36
CA GLU A 313 9.87 -16.37 -1.71
C GLU A 313 9.21 -15.20 -2.46
N ILE A 314 8.48 -14.34 -1.77
CA ILE A 314 7.88 -13.13 -2.38
C ILE A 314 8.96 -12.07 -2.64
N LEU A 315 9.84 -11.82 -1.67
CA LEU A 315 10.88 -10.80 -1.78
C LEU A 315 11.92 -11.16 -2.85
N SER A 316 12.24 -12.44 -3.04
CA SER A 316 13.19 -12.89 -4.06
C SER A 316 12.68 -12.60 -5.49
N LYS A 317 11.37 -12.71 -5.73
CA LYS A 317 10.75 -12.37 -7.01
C LYS A 317 10.89 -10.87 -7.33
N LEU A 318 10.65 -10.02 -6.34
CA LEU A 318 10.82 -8.57 -6.48
C LEU A 318 12.27 -8.20 -6.76
N ALA A 319 13.21 -8.83 -6.02
CA ALA A 319 14.65 -8.60 -6.19
C ALA A 319 15.15 -9.06 -7.56
N ALA A 320 14.63 -10.15 -8.10
CA ALA A 320 15.01 -10.67 -9.43
C ALA A 320 14.62 -9.72 -10.58
N LEU A 321 13.60 -8.87 -10.37
CA LEU A 321 13.15 -7.87 -11.34
C LEU A 321 13.58 -6.44 -11.00
N ASP A 322 14.43 -6.27 -9.98
CA ASP A 322 14.87 -4.95 -9.48
C ASP A 322 13.69 -4.03 -9.09
N ILE A 323 12.61 -4.63 -8.55
CA ILE A 323 11.41 -3.90 -8.15
C ILE A 323 11.57 -3.40 -6.72
N ASN A 324 11.47 -2.08 -6.53
CA ASN A 324 11.47 -1.46 -5.21
C ASN A 324 10.12 -1.67 -4.50
N MET A 325 10.19 -2.16 -3.27
CA MET A 325 9.02 -2.27 -2.39
C MET A 325 8.97 -1.05 -1.45
N THR A 326 7.93 -0.24 -1.58
CA THR A 326 7.77 0.99 -0.78
C THR A 326 7.01 0.78 0.51
N LYS A 327 6.26 -0.33 0.62
CA LYS A 327 5.53 -0.69 1.83
C LYS A 327 5.45 -2.21 1.99
N LEU A 328 5.63 -2.65 3.22
CA LEU A 328 5.32 -4.00 3.69
C LEU A 328 4.73 -3.87 5.10
N GLU A 329 3.51 -4.30 5.26
CA GLU A 329 2.83 -4.31 6.56
C GLU A 329 2.09 -5.62 6.76
N SER A 330 2.29 -6.25 7.90
CA SER A 330 1.56 -7.46 8.29
C SER A 330 0.42 -7.10 9.25
N CYS A 331 -0.76 -7.61 8.96
CA CYS A 331 -1.92 -7.50 9.84
C CYS A 331 -2.42 -8.91 10.21
N PRO A 332 -2.65 -9.19 11.50
CA PRO A 332 -3.27 -10.45 11.89
C PRO A 332 -4.72 -10.53 11.38
N VAL A 333 -5.13 -11.69 10.91
CA VAL A 333 -6.51 -11.95 10.51
C VAL A 333 -7.35 -12.17 11.76
N ALA A 334 -8.38 -11.36 11.95
CA ALA A 334 -9.26 -11.49 13.11
C ALA A 334 -10.01 -12.83 13.08
N GLY A 335 -9.90 -13.63 14.15
CA GLY A 335 -10.60 -14.91 14.29
C GLY A 335 -9.88 -16.12 13.70
N SER A 336 -8.67 -15.96 13.15
CA SER A 336 -7.80 -17.08 12.75
C SER A 336 -6.62 -17.24 13.69
N ASP A 337 -6.09 -18.46 13.75
CA ASP A 337 -4.95 -18.80 14.63
C ASP A 337 -3.64 -18.53 13.87
N PHE A 338 -2.99 -17.39 14.17
CA PHE A 338 -1.69 -16.99 13.61
C PHE A 338 -1.63 -16.83 12.08
N GLU A 339 -2.74 -16.49 11.42
CA GLU A 339 -2.72 -16.10 10.02
C GLU A 339 -2.47 -14.60 9.86
N PHE A 340 -1.67 -14.24 8.89
CA PHE A 340 -1.32 -12.85 8.58
C PHE A 340 -1.68 -12.53 7.13
N VAL A 341 -2.23 -11.34 6.97
CA VAL A 341 -2.38 -10.69 5.67
C VAL A 341 -1.29 -9.63 5.53
N PHE A 342 -0.66 -9.58 4.39
CA PHE A 342 0.40 -8.63 4.07
C PHE A 342 -0.10 -7.62 3.05
N PHE A 343 0.09 -6.34 3.37
CA PHE A 343 -0.11 -5.24 2.44
C PHE A 343 1.24 -4.86 1.83
N LEU A 344 1.34 -4.98 0.51
CA LEU A 344 2.54 -4.61 -0.23
C LEU A 344 2.24 -3.44 -1.17
N GLU A 345 3.21 -2.55 -1.28
CA GLU A 345 3.23 -1.55 -2.34
C GLU A 345 4.56 -1.59 -3.08
N LEU A 346 4.48 -1.58 -4.40
CA LEU A 346 5.60 -1.75 -5.31
C LEU A 346 5.72 -0.52 -6.21
N GLU A 347 6.94 -0.11 -6.52
CA GLU A 347 7.23 0.85 -7.60
C GLU A 347 7.38 0.07 -8.90
N ALA A 348 6.26 -0.19 -9.56
CA ALA A 348 6.21 -0.97 -10.79
C ALA A 348 4.98 -0.61 -11.62
N SER A 349 4.98 -1.03 -12.89
CA SER A 349 3.85 -0.89 -13.80
C SER A 349 3.50 -2.24 -14.42
N VAL A 350 2.22 -2.58 -14.46
CA VAL A 350 1.72 -3.78 -15.16
C VAL A 350 1.82 -3.68 -16.69
N GLN A 351 2.25 -2.52 -17.21
CA GLN A 351 2.60 -2.39 -18.63
C GLN A 351 3.92 -3.08 -18.98
N ASP A 352 4.73 -3.39 -17.97
CA ASP A 352 5.90 -4.26 -18.14
C ASP A 352 5.45 -5.72 -18.05
N PRO A 353 5.61 -6.52 -19.11
CA PRO A 353 5.19 -7.92 -19.14
C PRO A 353 5.82 -8.77 -18.04
N SER A 354 7.06 -8.46 -17.62
CA SER A 354 7.74 -9.19 -16.56
C SER A 354 7.08 -8.96 -15.20
N VAL A 355 6.55 -7.74 -14.95
CA VAL A 355 5.79 -7.42 -13.75
C VAL A 355 4.47 -8.18 -13.73
N LEU A 356 3.77 -8.23 -14.86
CA LEU A 356 2.51 -8.98 -14.94
C LEU A 356 2.74 -10.47 -14.71
N ALA A 357 3.74 -11.07 -15.35
CA ALA A 357 4.11 -12.48 -15.15
C ALA A 357 4.45 -12.78 -13.68
N MET A 358 5.19 -11.89 -13.01
CA MET A 358 5.47 -12.00 -11.58
C MET A 358 4.19 -11.96 -10.72
N LEU A 359 3.25 -11.05 -11.02
CA LEU A 359 1.98 -10.96 -10.28
C LEU A 359 1.13 -12.23 -10.46
N GLU A 360 1.11 -12.79 -11.67
CA GLU A 360 0.46 -14.07 -11.96
C GLU A 360 1.07 -15.22 -11.17
N GLU A 361 2.40 -15.27 -11.10
CA GLU A 361 3.10 -16.27 -10.30
C GLU A 361 2.81 -16.11 -8.80
N MET A 362 2.77 -14.86 -8.31
CA MET A 362 2.40 -14.57 -6.92
C MET A 362 0.95 -15.03 -6.64
N GLU A 363 -0.01 -14.76 -7.54
CA GLU A 363 -1.39 -15.23 -7.38
C GLU A 363 -1.47 -16.76 -7.27
N ARG A 364 -0.68 -17.50 -8.07
CA ARG A 364 -0.66 -18.97 -8.03
C ARG A 364 -0.01 -19.52 -6.75
N SER A 365 0.90 -18.76 -6.13
CA SER A 365 1.67 -19.21 -4.95
C SER A 365 1.07 -18.78 -3.61
N CYS A 366 0.26 -17.73 -3.59
CA CYS A 366 -0.39 -17.20 -2.39
C CYS A 366 -1.69 -17.95 -2.06
N ALA A 367 -2.04 -18.02 -0.77
CA ALA A 367 -3.34 -18.53 -0.32
C ALA A 367 -4.44 -17.51 -0.63
N GLU A 368 -4.16 -16.23 -0.43
CA GLU A 368 -4.99 -15.11 -0.85
C GLU A 368 -4.13 -14.13 -1.64
N PHE A 369 -4.65 -13.64 -2.75
CA PHE A 369 -4.03 -12.62 -3.58
C PHE A 369 -5.08 -11.64 -4.07
N VAL A 370 -4.93 -10.37 -3.69
CA VAL A 370 -5.81 -9.29 -4.14
C VAL A 370 -4.97 -8.20 -4.79
N PHE A 371 -5.18 -8.00 -6.08
CA PHE A 371 -4.65 -6.86 -6.81
C PHE A 371 -5.56 -5.66 -6.57
N LEU A 372 -5.14 -4.73 -5.72
CA LEU A 372 -5.90 -3.53 -5.41
C LEU A 372 -5.88 -2.51 -6.55
N GLY A 373 -4.78 -2.43 -7.30
CA GLY A 373 -4.68 -1.55 -8.46
C GLY A 373 -3.25 -1.19 -8.84
N ASN A 374 -3.11 -0.66 -10.05
CA ASN A 374 -1.91 0.01 -10.55
C ASN A 374 -2.26 1.47 -10.83
N TYR A 375 -1.58 2.41 -10.19
CA TYR A 375 -1.96 3.81 -10.15
C TYR A 375 -0.75 4.74 -10.06
N ALA A 376 -0.98 6.05 -10.24
CA ALA A 376 0.01 7.10 -10.01
C ALA A 376 -0.23 7.79 -8.66
N GLU A 377 0.85 8.21 -7.98
CA GLU A 377 0.81 9.14 -6.85
C GLU A 377 1.03 10.58 -7.33
N VAL A 378 0.25 11.57 -6.84
CA VAL A 378 0.27 12.98 -7.22
C VAL A 378 0.34 13.91 -6.01
#